data_899b40589a0e0888be184913d18a5783
#
_entry.id   899b40589a0e0888be184913d18a5783
#
_cell.length_a   1.000
_cell.length_b   1.000
_cell.length_c   1.000
_cell.angle_alpha   90.00
_cell.angle_beta   90.00
_cell.angle_gamma   90.00
#
_symmetry.space_group_name_H-M   'P 1'
#
loop_
_entity.id
_entity.type
_entity.pdbx_description
1 polymer ?
#
loop_
_entity_poly.entity_id
_entity_poly.type
_entity_poly.pdbx_seq_one_letter_code
_entity_poly.pdbx_strand_id
1 'polypeptide(L)'
;MTTRVIRTAGDISGLCVFLGCRKLPVTVTIMAGAKRSDAQNRLIQRWNGEIADQRGDMSLEEVRAENKLRFGVPILRRDDPAFMETYDATFRPLPYEAKLKLFVALDPAITRNMTTKQLSEYCDTLQRHYLELGFRLTDPEALKYGDGE
;
A
#
# COMPACT_ATOMS: atom_id res chain seq x y z
N MET A 1 -5.04 20.47 -1.75
CA MET A 1 -4.86 19.62 -2.95
C MET A 1 -6.20 19.01 -3.34
N THR A 2 -6.57 19.08 -4.62
CA THR A 2 -7.85 18.56 -5.11
C THR A 2 -7.62 17.31 -5.92
N THR A 3 -8.38 16.25 -5.64
CA THR A 3 -8.37 15.00 -6.39
C THR A 3 -9.70 14.85 -7.12
N ARG A 4 -9.66 14.49 -8.40
CA ARG A 4 -10.85 14.19 -9.19
C ARG A 4 -10.71 12.82 -9.83
N VAL A 5 -11.78 12.07 -9.79
CA VAL A 5 -11.84 10.72 -10.42
C VAL A 5 -12.59 10.86 -11.73
N ILE A 6 -11.97 10.45 -12.82
CA ILE A 6 -12.53 10.51 -14.16
C ILE A 6 -12.98 9.11 -14.54
N ARG A 7 -14.28 8.92 -14.72
CA ARG A 7 -14.89 7.63 -15.07
C ARG A 7 -15.57 7.62 -16.42
N THR A 8 -15.98 8.80 -16.88
CA THR A 8 -16.74 8.96 -18.12
C THR A 8 -16.14 10.05 -19.00
N ALA A 9 -16.54 10.09 -20.27
CA ALA A 9 -16.16 11.17 -21.18
C ALA A 9 -16.66 12.53 -20.69
N GLY A 10 -17.83 12.58 -20.04
CA GLY A 10 -18.35 13.80 -19.44
C GLY A 10 -17.47 14.33 -18.30
N ASP A 11 -16.85 13.44 -17.55
CA ASP A 11 -15.91 13.83 -16.50
C ASP A 11 -14.65 14.48 -17.07
N ILE A 12 -14.21 14.07 -18.25
CA ILE A 12 -13.09 14.70 -18.96
C ILE A 12 -13.42 16.16 -19.29
N SER A 13 -14.62 16.40 -19.83
CA SER A 13 -15.10 17.75 -20.12
C SER A 13 -15.14 18.63 -18.87
N GLY A 14 -15.63 18.08 -17.77
CA GLY A 14 -15.65 18.78 -16.48
C GLY A 14 -14.25 19.11 -15.96
N LEU A 15 -13.29 18.22 -16.17
CA LEU A 15 -11.90 18.45 -15.80
C LEU A 15 -11.29 19.60 -16.60
N CYS A 16 -11.56 19.66 -17.92
CA CYS A 16 -11.08 20.75 -18.77
C CYS A 16 -11.60 22.10 -18.30
N VAL A 17 -12.90 22.19 -17.96
CA VAL A 17 -13.49 23.42 -17.42
C VAL A 17 -12.84 23.81 -16.10
N PHE A 18 -12.65 22.84 -15.21
CA PHE A 18 -12.01 23.06 -13.91
C PHE A 18 -10.59 23.61 -14.06
N LEU A 19 -9.79 23.04 -14.97
CA LEU A 19 -8.42 23.50 -15.22
C LEU A 19 -8.41 24.90 -15.84
N GLY A 20 -9.36 25.20 -16.72
CA GLY A 20 -9.48 26.52 -17.34
C GLY A 20 -9.77 27.66 -16.37
N CYS A 21 -10.35 27.36 -15.20
CA CYS A 21 -10.65 28.32 -14.15
C CYS A 21 -9.51 28.51 -13.14
N ARG A 22 -8.44 27.74 -13.25
CA ARG A 22 -7.31 27.80 -12.30
C ARG A 22 -6.28 28.83 -12.73
N LYS A 23 -5.67 29.47 -11.75
CA LYS A 23 -4.52 30.33 -11.96
C LYS A 23 -3.28 29.49 -12.26
N LEU A 24 -2.64 29.77 -13.39
CA LEU A 24 -1.42 29.05 -13.79
C LEU A 24 -0.16 29.64 -13.14
N PRO A 25 0.89 28.86 -12.87
CA PRO A 25 1.03 27.42 -13.23
C PRO A 25 0.33 26.49 -12.25
N VAL A 26 -0.11 25.32 -12.76
CA VAL A 26 -0.65 24.22 -11.95
C VAL A 26 0.07 22.92 -12.33
N THR A 27 0.19 22.01 -11.38
CA THR A 27 0.69 20.65 -11.62
C THR A 27 -0.48 19.68 -11.59
N VAL A 28 -0.57 18.82 -12.61
CA VAL A 28 -1.60 17.79 -12.70
C VAL A 28 -0.93 16.42 -12.63
N THR A 29 -1.38 15.58 -11.70
CA THR A 29 -0.90 14.21 -11.59
C THR A 29 -2.02 13.26 -11.98
N ILE A 30 -1.71 12.32 -12.88
CA ILE A 30 -2.67 11.33 -13.38
C ILE A 30 -2.20 9.94 -12.94
N MET A 31 -3.11 9.22 -12.26
CA MET A 31 -2.88 7.83 -11.88
C MET A 31 -3.94 6.96 -12.56
N ALA A 32 -3.50 5.85 -13.17
CA ALA A 32 -4.40 4.92 -13.81
C ALA A 32 -5.16 4.08 -12.78
N GLY A 33 -6.43 3.78 -13.06
CA GLY A 33 -7.25 2.90 -12.27
C GLY A 33 -7.98 3.57 -11.10
N ALA A 34 -8.72 2.79 -10.34
CA ALA A 34 -9.49 3.27 -9.20
C ALA A 34 -8.57 3.60 -8.02
N LYS A 35 -8.93 4.66 -7.27
CA LYS A 35 -8.21 5.02 -6.05
C LYS A 35 -8.32 3.87 -5.03
N ARG A 36 -7.21 3.55 -4.36
CA ARG A 36 -7.23 2.55 -3.29
C ARG A 36 -8.12 3.00 -2.14
N SER A 37 -8.68 2.02 -1.43
CA SER A 37 -9.46 2.29 -0.23
C SER A 37 -8.59 2.90 0.87
N ASP A 38 -8.94 4.08 1.35
CA ASP A 38 -8.29 4.69 2.50
C ASP A 38 -8.47 3.84 3.76
N ALA A 39 -9.60 3.13 3.87
CA ALA A 39 -9.85 2.20 4.97
C ALA A 39 -8.84 1.06 4.99
N GLN A 40 -8.51 0.49 3.83
CA GLN A 40 -7.50 -0.56 3.74
C GLN A 40 -6.12 -0.04 4.14
N ASN A 41 -5.75 1.16 3.72
CA ASN A 41 -4.47 1.77 4.08
C ASN A 41 -4.38 2.01 5.60
N ARG A 42 -5.44 2.54 6.22
CA ARG A 42 -5.49 2.74 7.66
C ARG A 42 -5.39 1.43 8.41
N LEU A 43 -6.07 0.40 7.93
CA LEU A 43 -6.04 -0.93 8.53
C LEU A 43 -4.64 -1.52 8.53
N ILE A 44 -3.94 -1.45 7.40
CA ILE A 44 -2.56 -1.93 7.26
C ILE A 44 -1.64 -1.21 8.26
N GLN A 45 -1.73 0.11 8.36
CA GLN A 45 -0.91 0.88 9.28
C GLN A 45 -1.21 0.52 10.74
N ARG A 46 -2.47 0.34 11.08
CA ARG A 46 -2.89 -0.08 12.41
C ARG A 46 -2.34 -1.45 12.76
N TRP A 47 -2.47 -2.42 11.86
CA TRP A 47 -1.92 -3.76 12.07
C TRP A 47 -0.40 -3.74 12.24
N ASN A 48 0.32 -2.97 11.42
CA ASN A 48 1.77 -2.84 11.55
C ASN A 48 2.16 -2.34 12.95
N GLY A 49 1.44 -1.34 13.46
CA GLY A 49 1.64 -0.84 14.83
C GLY A 49 1.34 -1.88 15.89
N GLU A 50 0.23 -2.60 15.76
CA GLU A 50 -0.16 -3.66 16.69
C GLU A 50 0.85 -4.81 16.72
N ILE A 51 1.37 -5.19 15.55
CA ILE A 51 2.39 -6.23 15.43
C ILE A 51 3.70 -5.77 16.09
N ALA A 52 4.13 -4.54 15.82
CA ALA A 52 5.35 -3.99 16.42
C ALA A 52 5.25 -3.97 17.95
N ASP A 53 4.11 -3.52 18.49
CA ASP A 53 3.87 -3.48 19.93
C ASP A 53 3.89 -4.87 20.56
N GLN A 54 3.29 -5.86 19.91
CA GLN A 54 3.21 -7.22 20.42
C GLN A 54 4.54 -7.98 20.28
N ARG A 55 5.32 -7.70 19.27
CA ARG A 55 6.64 -8.30 19.10
C ARG A 55 7.64 -7.74 20.09
N GLY A 56 7.70 -6.42 20.23
CA GLY A 56 8.62 -5.75 21.15
C GLY A 56 10.08 -5.70 20.69
N ASP A 57 10.45 -6.43 19.64
CA ASP A 57 11.83 -6.53 19.13
C ASP A 57 12.04 -5.81 17.79
N MET A 58 10.99 -5.25 17.22
CA MET A 58 11.02 -4.53 15.96
C MET A 58 10.27 -3.21 16.05
N SER A 59 10.78 -2.19 15.37
CA SER A 59 10.08 -0.93 15.23
C SER A 59 8.92 -1.06 14.25
N LEU A 60 8.03 -0.06 14.23
CA LEU A 60 6.94 0.03 13.26
C LEU A 60 7.47 -0.02 11.83
N GLU A 61 8.55 0.72 11.55
CA GLU A 61 9.18 0.79 10.24
C GLU A 61 9.75 -0.56 9.81
N GLU A 62 10.35 -1.30 10.73
CA GLU A 62 10.89 -2.63 10.46
C GLU A 62 9.77 -3.65 10.18
N VAL A 63 8.68 -3.62 10.95
CA VAL A 63 7.52 -4.48 10.70
C VAL A 63 6.91 -4.17 9.35
N ARG A 64 6.74 -2.90 9.02
CA ARG A 64 6.23 -2.45 7.73
C ARG A 64 7.09 -2.95 6.57
N ALA A 65 8.41 -2.82 6.71
CA ALA A 65 9.37 -3.29 5.70
C ALA A 65 9.33 -4.81 5.55
N GLU A 66 9.31 -5.54 6.64
CA GLU A 66 9.23 -7.01 6.63
C GLU A 66 7.96 -7.49 5.94
N ASN A 67 6.82 -6.90 6.25
CA ASN A 67 5.54 -7.27 5.65
C ASN A 67 5.52 -7.00 4.15
N LYS A 68 6.04 -5.86 3.71
CA LYS A 68 6.17 -5.55 2.29
C LYS A 68 7.06 -6.56 1.58
N LEU A 69 8.19 -6.90 2.18
CA LEU A 69 9.17 -7.81 1.59
C LEU A 69 8.63 -9.24 1.50
N ARG A 70 7.97 -9.73 2.55
CA ARG A 70 7.51 -11.13 2.63
C ARG A 70 6.18 -11.37 1.93
N PHE A 71 5.26 -10.42 1.98
CA PHE A 71 3.88 -10.61 1.50
C PHE A 71 3.52 -9.72 0.33
N GLY A 72 4.08 -8.51 0.23
CA GLY A 72 3.79 -7.60 -0.86
C GLY A 72 4.56 -7.92 -2.13
N VAL A 73 5.86 -8.12 -2.02
CA VAL A 73 6.73 -8.44 -3.17
C VAL A 73 6.25 -9.65 -3.95
N PRO A 74 5.86 -10.79 -3.33
CA PRO A 74 5.38 -11.95 -4.09
C PRO A 74 4.14 -11.65 -4.94
N ILE A 75 3.23 -10.81 -4.47
CA ILE A 75 2.04 -10.43 -5.22
C ILE A 75 2.42 -9.64 -6.47
N LEU A 76 3.27 -8.63 -6.33
CA LEU A 76 3.72 -7.82 -7.45
C LEU A 76 4.57 -8.62 -8.44
N ARG A 77 5.45 -9.49 -7.96
CA ARG A 77 6.26 -10.35 -8.83
C ARG A 77 5.40 -11.31 -9.65
N ARG A 78 4.33 -11.82 -9.07
CA ARG A 78 3.40 -12.69 -9.77
C ARG A 78 2.64 -11.97 -10.88
N ASP A 79 2.20 -10.74 -10.63
CA ASP A 79 1.24 -10.05 -11.49
C ASP A 79 1.86 -8.98 -12.40
N ASP A 80 3.07 -8.52 -12.09
CA ASP A 80 3.74 -7.43 -12.81
C ASP A 80 5.12 -7.91 -13.32
N PRO A 81 5.21 -8.27 -14.62
CA PRO A 81 6.48 -8.75 -15.19
C PRO A 81 7.61 -7.73 -15.13
N ALA A 82 7.32 -6.44 -15.29
CA ALA A 82 8.32 -5.39 -15.21
C ALA A 82 8.88 -5.25 -13.80
N PHE A 83 8.01 -5.33 -12.80
CA PHE A 83 8.44 -5.35 -11.40
C PHE A 83 9.32 -6.57 -11.10
N MET A 84 8.88 -7.76 -11.55
CA MET A 84 9.64 -9.01 -11.36
C MET A 84 11.04 -8.90 -11.96
N GLU A 85 11.16 -8.42 -13.18
CA GLU A 85 12.45 -8.27 -13.85
C GLU A 85 13.39 -7.36 -13.07
N THR A 86 12.92 -6.19 -12.69
CA THR A 86 13.70 -5.21 -11.94
C THR A 86 14.09 -5.73 -10.55
N TYR A 87 13.11 -6.28 -9.83
CA TYR A 87 13.34 -6.81 -8.49
C TYR A 87 14.34 -7.97 -8.50
N ASP A 88 14.18 -8.91 -9.43
CA ASP A 88 15.06 -10.09 -9.53
C ASP A 88 16.50 -9.71 -9.92
N ALA A 89 16.65 -8.61 -10.68
CA ALA A 89 17.98 -8.11 -11.07
C ALA A 89 18.67 -7.32 -9.95
N THR A 90 17.94 -6.73 -9.02
CA THR A 90 18.47 -5.80 -8.01
C THR A 90 18.41 -6.33 -6.59
N PHE A 91 17.20 -6.59 -6.08
CA PHE A 91 17.00 -6.97 -4.68
C PHE A 91 17.14 -8.46 -4.40
N ARG A 92 16.65 -9.30 -5.30
CA ARG A 92 16.58 -10.74 -5.08
C ARG A 92 17.93 -11.39 -4.73
N PRO A 93 19.07 -10.99 -5.36
CA PRO A 93 20.38 -11.57 -5.01
C PRO A 93 20.89 -11.21 -3.63
N LEU A 94 20.33 -10.19 -2.99
CA LEU A 94 20.79 -9.70 -1.69
C LEU A 94 20.37 -10.66 -0.56
N PRO A 95 21.18 -10.76 0.53
CA PRO A 95 20.74 -11.44 1.75
C PRO A 95 19.49 -10.78 2.32
N TYR A 96 18.68 -11.56 3.04
CA TYR A 96 17.44 -11.07 3.65
C TYR A 96 17.65 -9.82 4.52
N GLU A 97 18.69 -9.82 5.35
CA GLU A 97 18.99 -8.68 6.22
C GLU A 97 19.29 -7.40 5.44
N ALA A 98 20.00 -7.51 4.32
CA ALA A 98 20.29 -6.38 3.44
C ALA A 98 19.01 -5.86 2.78
N LYS A 99 18.13 -6.76 2.31
CA LYS A 99 16.83 -6.39 1.75
C LYS A 99 15.99 -5.63 2.77
N LEU A 100 15.94 -6.13 4.00
CA LEU A 100 15.16 -5.51 5.07
C LEU A 100 15.68 -4.10 5.37
N LYS A 101 16.98 -3.92 5.50
CA LYS A 101 17.59 -2.61 5.73
C LYS A 101 17.28 -1.63 4.60
N LEU A 102 17.35 -2.09 3.34
CA LEU A 102 17.01 -1.24 2.19
C LEU A 102 15.52 -0.88 2.18
N PHE A 103 14.64 -1.81 2.53
CA PHE A 103 13.21 -1.53 2.60
C PHE A 103 12.87 -0.52 3.70
N VAL A 104 13.57 -0.58 4.83
CA VAL A 104 13.42 0.44 5.89
C VAL A 104 13.92 1.80 5.41
N ALA A 105 15.12 1.84 4.83
CA ALA A 105 15.77 3.09 4.44
C ALA A 105 15.09 3.78 3.25
N LEU A 106 14.68 3.01 2.23
CA LEU A 106 14.15 3.54 0.99
C LEU A 106 12.62 3.58 0.96
N ASP A 107 11.96 2.79 1.78
CA ASP A 107 10.51 2.62 1.81
C ASP A 107 9.91 2.46 0.39
N PRO A 108 10.31 1.41 -0.35
CA PRO A 108 9.87 1.26 -1.74
C PRO A 108 8.35 1.15 -1.87
N ALA A 109 7.84 1.64 -2.98
CA ALA A 109 6.41 1.70 -3.27
C ALA A 109 5.86 0.32 -3.64
N ILE A 110 5.61 -0.53 -2.66
CA ILE A 110 5.04 -1.87 -2.85
C ILE A 110 3.51 -1.80 -2.80
N THR A 111 2.94 -1.47 -1.65
CA THR A 111 1.49 -1.38 -1.49
C THR A 111 0.88 -0.23 -2.29
N ARG A 112 1.62 0.85 -2.50
CA ARG A 112 1.18 1.98 -3.32
C ARG A 112 0.98 1.64 -4.79
N ASN A 113 1.68 0.61 -5.29
CA ASN A 113 1.57 0.16 -6.68
C ASN A 113 0.52 -0.95 -6.85
N MET A 114 -0.11 -1.40 -5.78
CA MET A 114 -1.12 -2.45 -5.83
C MET A 114 -2.47 -1.92 -6.28
N THR A 115 -3.19 -2.77 -7.04
CA THR A 115 -4.62 -2.57 -7.29
C THR A 115 -5.40 -2.83 -6.01
N THR A 116 -6.68 -2.45 -5.98
CA THR A 116 -7.57 -2.73 -4.84
C THR A 116 -7.64 -4.24 -4.56
N LYS A 117 -7.71 -5.06 -5.61
CA LYS A 117 -7.74 -6.52 -5.49
C LYS A 117 -6.45 -7.07 -4.87
N GLN A 118 -5.30 -6.59 -5.33
CA GLN A 118 -3.99 -6.99 -4.79
C GLN A 118 -3.85 -6.56 -3.33
N LEU A 119 -4.30 -5.36 -3.00
CA LEU A 119 -4.26 -4.86 -1.63
C LEU A 119 -5.15 -5.67 -0.70
N SER A 120 -6.33 -6.10 -1.17
CA SER A 120 -7.21 -7.01 -0.41
C SER A 120 -6.52 -8.35 -0.15
N GLU A 121 -5.86 -8.91 -1.17
CA GLU A 121 -5.09 -10.15 -1.02
C GLU A 121 -3.95 -9.98 -0.01
N TYR A 122 -3.26 -8.85 -0.07
CA TYR A 122 -2.19 -8.50 0.90
C TYR A 122 -2.74 -8.46 2.32
N CYS A 123 -3.86 -7.77 2.55
CA CYS A 123 -4.51 -7.70 3.85
C CYS A 123 -4.92 -9.08 4.37
N ASP A 124 -5.53 -9.91 3.53
CA ASP A 124 -5.97 -11.27 3.90
C ASP A 124 -4.76 -12.14 4.29
N THR A 125 -3.67 -12.03 3.54
CA THR A 125 -2.44 -12.78 3.81
C THR A 125 -1.81 -12.35 5.14
N LEU A 126 -1.71 -11.05 5.40
CA LEU A 126 -1.20 -10.53 6.66
C LEU A 126 -2.05 -11.01 7.84
N GLN A 127 -3.35 -10.84 7.75
CA GLN A 127 -4.26 -11.22 8.81
C GLN A 127 -4.14 -12.70 9.16
N ARG A 128 -4.20 -13.56 8.14
CA ARG A 128 -4.08 -15.01 8.33
C ARG A 128 -2.76 -15.39 8.98
N HIS A 129 -1.64 -14.85 8.45
CA HIS A 129 -0.31 -15.17 8.95
C HIS A 129 -0.16 -14.81 10.43
N TYR A 130 -0.51 -13.57 10.80
CA TYR A 130 -0.31 -13.11 12.15
C TYR A 130 -1.32 -13.70 13.15
N LEU A 131 -2.56 -13.96 12.74
CA LEU A 131 -3.53 -14.65 13.59
C LEU A 131 -3.08 -16.10 13.88
N GLU A 132 -2.52 -16.80 12.89
CA GLU A 132 -1.96 -18.14 13.09
C GLU A 132 -0.80 -18.15 14.09
N LEU A 133 -0.03 -17.07 14.15
CA LEU A 133 1.05 -16.90 15.12
C LEU A 133 0.57 -16.43 16.50
N GLY A 134 -0.72 -16.20 16.68
CA GLY A 134 -1.28 -15.78 17.96
C GLY A 134 -1.31 -14.28 18.21
N PHE A 135 -1.02 -13.45 17.21
CA PHE A 135 -1.13 -12.00 17.31
C PHE A 135 -2.60 -11.57 17.39
N ARG A 136 -2.85 -10.47 18.08
CA ARG A 136 -4.15 -9.82 18.11
C ARG A 136 -4.15 -8.64 17.17
N LEU A 137 -5.04 -8.67 16.18
CA LEU A 137 -5.19 -7.62 15.19
C LEU A 137 -6.59 -7.03 15.27
N THR A 138 -6.71 -5.73 15.07
CA THR A 138 -8.02 -5.08 14.99
C THR A 138 -8.84 -5.70 13.86
N ASP A 139 -10.09 -6.05 14.17
CA ASP A 139 -11.02 -6.58 13.19
C ASP A 139 -11.32 -5.52 12.11
N PRO A 140 -11.21 -5.85 10.82
CA PRO A 140 -11.58 -4.93 9.74
C PRO A 140 -13.01 -4.38 9.88
N GLU A 141 -13.96 -5.18 10.37
CA GLU A 141 -15.34 -4.73 10.57
C GLU A 141 -15.46 -3.64 11.64
N ALA A 142 -14.60 -3.65 12.65
CA ALA A 142 -14.61 -2.64 13.70
C ALA A 142 -14.30 -1.24 13.16
N LEU A 143 -13.50 -1.14 12.10
CA LEU A 143 -13.16 0.14 11.49
C LEU A 143 -14.30 0.77 10.71
N LYS A 144 -15.25 -0.04 10.22
CA LYS A 144 -16.43 0.46 9.51
C LYS A 144 -17.37 1.25 10.45
N TYR A 145 -17.34 0.92 11.72
CA TYR A 145 -18.22 1.52 12.73
C TYR A 145 -17.52 2.47 13.68
N GLY A 146 -16.19 2.43 13.71
CA GLY A 146 -15.37 3.23 14.64
C GLY A 146 -14.92 4.58 14.10
N ASP A 147 -15.05 4.84 12.81
CA ASP A 147 -14.58 6.05 12.16
C ASP A 147 -15.48 7.28 12.38
N GLY A 148 -16.49 7.17 13.20
CA GLY A 148 -17.39 8.27 13.55
C GLY A 148 -16.95 9.07 14.79
N GLU A 149 -15.80 8.74 15.35
CA GLU A 149 -15.29 9.41 16.54
C GLU A 149 -14.18 10.42 16.23
#